data_0f416188f1f4d2bfbb9fb311101a9193
#
_entry.id   0f416188f1f4d2bfbb9fb311101a9193
#
_cell.length_a   1.000
_cell.length_b   1.000
_cell.length_c   1.000
_cell.angle_alpha   90.00
_cell.angle_beta   90.00
_cell.angle_gamma   90.00
#
_symmetry.space_group_name_H-M   'P 1'
#
loop_
_entity.id
_entity.type
_entity.pdbx_description
1 polymer ?
#
loop_
_entity_poly.entity_id
_entity_poly.type
_entity_poly.pdbx_seq_one_letter_code
_entity_poly.pdbx_strand_id
1 'polypeptide(L)'
;MLVVRTMPTQLLICTLLLQPFCGLYAAQTTLNEVEAARLLQQASFGPTLGDIQAASQLSAEQWIDWQLSLPATTHSDKIETLPEQKTPVPLSRLETWWRIALTAPDQLRQRVAFALSEILVVSDQGNGLNNRVIALANYYDLLLAHSFGNYRDLLQQVTLSPVMGTYLSHLGNQKADVQNNIRPDENYARELMQLFTIGLYQLNPDGSRKLDDGDNPIPTYDQQAIEGFARVFTGWTSAGTSNFLKPKADYLKPMIPFAAYHEPGEKHLLDGVVLPAGQTPQQDLKQALDLLFAQPSLPPFISKQLIQKLVTSNPSPAYVERVARVFSDNGDGVRGDLAAVVKAILLDEEARS
;
A
#
# COMPACT_ATOMS: atom_id res chain seq x y z
N MET A 1 -13.84 -39.69 74.92
CA MET A 1 -12.80 -38.74 75.33
C MET A 1 -11.74 -38.74 74.24
N LEU A 2 -11.92 -37.87 73.25
CA LEU A 2 -11.04 -37.79 72.08
C LEU A 2 -10.14 -36.55 72.27
N VAL A 3 -8.86 -36.78 72.34
CA VAL A 3 -7.85 -35.73 72.37
C VAL A 3 -7.49 -35.29 70.97
N VAL A 4 -7.85 -34.08 70.56
CA VAL A 4 -7.48 -33.45 69.34
C VAL A 4 -6.13 -32.74 69.53
N ARG A 5 -5.07 -33.21 68.81
CA ARG A 5 -3.77 -32.51 68.75
C ARG A 5 -3.81 -31.47 67.63
N THR A 6 -3.64 -30.20 68.00
CA THR A 6 -3.41 -29.09 67.08
C THR A 6 -1.94 -29.05 66.64
N MET A 7 -1.69 -29.02 65.31
CA MET A 7 -0.39 -28.72 64.73
C MET A 7 -0.30 -27.20 64.43
N PRO A 8 0.85 -26.55 64.60
CA PRO A 8 1.04 -25.15 64.26
C PRO A 8 1.35 -25.00 62.78
N THR A 9 0.61 -24.12 62.14
CA THR A 9 0.82 -23.69 60.75
C THR A 9 2.01 -22.70 60.69
N GLN A 10 3.11 -23.12 60.08
CA GLN A 10 4.22 -22.20 59.75
C GLN A 10 3.83 -21.43 58.49
N LEU A 11 3.71 -20.12 58.63
CA LEU A 11 3.51 -19.17 57.53
C LEU A 11 4.85 -18.92 56.84
N LEU A 12 5.03 -19.45 55.64
CA LEU A 12 6.18 -19.16 54.79
C LEU A 12 5.93 -17.83 54.08
N ILE A 13 6.56 -16.76 54.58
CA ILE A 13 6.55 -15.45 53.90
C ILE A 13 7.56 -15.51 52.76
N CYS A 14 7.06 -15.67 51.53
CA CYS A 14 7.85 -15.55 50.29
C CYS A 14 8.00 -14.06 49.97
N THR A 15 9.11 -13.46 50.34
CA THR A 15 9.46 -12.07 49.95
C THR A 15 9.89 -12.08 48.49
N LEU A 16 8.95 -11.75 47.59
CA LEU A 16 9.27 -11.46 46.18
C LEU A 16 10.03 -10.12 46.15
N LEU A 17 11.33 -10.18 45.93
CA LEU A 17 12.14 -9.03 45.54
C LEU A 17 11.74 -8.61 44.14
N LEU A 18 10.85 -7.62 44.03
CA LEU A 18 10.62 -6.85 42.82
C LEU A 18 11.90 -6.03 42.56
N GLN A 19 12.78 -6.57 41.69
CA GLN A 19 13.81 -5.72 41.08
C GLN A 19 13.13 -4.78 40.10
N PRO A 20 13.30 -3.45 40.20
CA PRO A 20 12.87 -2.55 39.17
C PRO A 20 13.73 -2.84 37.92
N PHE A 21 13.13 -3.36 36.88
CA PHE A 21 13.72 -3.30 35.56
C PHE A 21 13.79 -1.82 35.14
N CYS A 22 14.84 -1.14 35.56
CA CYS A 22 15.22 0.16 35.04
C CYS A 22 15.87 -0.11 33.67
N GLY A 23 15.04 -0.32 32.64
CA GLY A 23 15.52 -0.22 31.28
C GLY A 23 16.06 1.18 31.11
N LEU A 24 17.36 1.32 30.91
CA LEU A 24 17.97 2.55 30.41
C LEU A 24 17.35 2.84 29.03
N TYR A 25 16.21 3.56 29.02
CA TYR A 25 15.82 4.31 27.84
C TYR A 25 16.91 5.35 27.63
N ALA A 26 17.76 5.13 26.65
CA ALA A 26 18.63 6.19 26.14
C ALA A 26 17.71 7.38 25.86
N ALA A 27 17.97 8.53 26.49
CA ALA A 27 17.18 9.73 26.25
C ALA A 27 17.29 10.02 24.74
N GLN A 28 16.18 9.85 24.02
CA GLN A 28 16.14 10.19 22.60
C GLN A 28 16.40 11.70 22.51
N THR A 29 17.48 12.06 21.82
CA THR A 29 17.85 13.46 21.59
C THR A 29 16.77 14.15 20.77
N THR A 30 16.25 15.28 21.25
CA THR A 30 15.33 16.14 20.48
C THR A 30 16.07 16.68 19.24
N LEU A 31 15.31 16.92 18.19
CA LEU A 31 15.84 17.51 16.96
C LEU A 31 16.25 18.96 17.20
N ASN A 32 17.35 19.41 16.58
CA ASN A 32 17.54 20.83 16.39
C ASN A 32 16.66 21.36 15.23
N GLU A 33 16.55 22.68 15.06
CA GLU A 33 15.67 23.27 14.05
C GLU A 33 16.04 22.86 12.61
N VAL A 34 17.33 22.64 12.31
CA VAL A 34 17.78 22.19 10.98
C VAL A 34 17.36 20.75 10.71
N GLU A 35 17.55 19.88 11.70
CA GLU A 35 17.13 18.48 11.62
C GLU A 35 15.60 18.36 11.54
N ALA A 36 14.87 19.18 12.31
CA ALA A 36 13.41 19.25 12.25
C ALA A 36 12.92 19.72 10.88
N ALA A 37 13.52 20.80 10.34
CA ALA A 37 13.19 21.29 9.00
C ALA A 37 13.43 20.21 7.93
N ARG A 38 14.57 19.49 8.01
CA ARG A 38 14.89 18.41 7.09
C ARG A 38 13.88 17.26 7.15
N LEU A 39 13.53 16.81 8.37
CA LEU A 39 12.51 15.76 8.56
C LEU A 39 11.18 16.19 7.93
N LEU A 40 10.73 17.41 8.24
CA LEU A 40 9.44 17.91 7.79
C LEU A 40 9.39 18.14 6.26
N GLN A 41 10.48 18.53 5.62
CA GLN A 41 10.56 18.62 4.16
C GLN A 41 10.35 17.27 3.46
N GLN A 42 10.74 16.17 4.09
CA GLN A 42 10.54 14.82 3.57
C GLN A 42 9.16 14.27 3.91
N ALA A 43 8.66 14.60 5.10
CA ALA A 43 7.48 14.00 5.71
C ALA A 43 6.19 14.84 5.61
N SER A 44 6.26 16.02 4.95
CA SER A 44 5.11 16.91 4.74
C SER A 44 5.17 17.59 3.37
N PHE A 45 4.20 18.47 3.08
CA PHE A 45 4.20 19.30 1.85
C PHE A 45 4.84 20.68 2.04
N GLY A 46 5.65 20.83 3.07
CA GLY A 46 6.39 22.05 3.38
C GLY A 46 6.05 22.57 4.78
N PRO A 47 7.03 22.63 5.68
CA PRO A 47 6.80 23.10 7.05
C PRO A 47 6.73 24.60 7.14
N THR A 48 5.92 25.11 8.07
CA THR A 48 6.02 26.48 8.57
C THR A 48 7.09 26.58 9.65
N LEU A 49 7.50 27.81 10.02
CA LEU A 49 8.40 28.01 11.16
C LEU A 49 7.82 27.46 12.46
N GLY A 50 6.50 27.58 12.64
CA GLY A 50 5.82 27.01 13.82
C GLY A 50 5.92 25.48 13.87
N ASP A 51 5.78 24.80 12.72
CA ASP A 51 5.92 23.35 12.63
C ASP A 51 7.35 22.89 12.97
N ILE A 52 8.35 23.63 12.49
CA ILE A 52 9.76 23.36 12.77
C ILE A 52 10.04 23.49 14.28
N GLN A 53 9.57 24.58 14.90
CA GLN A 53 9.70 24.82 16.33
C GLN A 53 8.99 23.75 17.17
N ALA A 54 7.79 23.33 16.77
CA ALA A 54 7.07 22.25 17.44
C ALA A 54 7.80 20.90 17.31
N ALA A 55 8.28 20.56 16.12
CA ALA A 55 9.02 19.32 15.87
C ALA A 55 10.36 19.28 16.61
N SER A 56 11.04 20.43 16.80
CA SER A 56 12.30 20.50 17.53
C SER A 56 12.19 20.19 19.03
N GLN A 57 10.97 20.11 19.57
CA GLN A 57 10.72 19.66 20.95
C GLN A 57 10.64 18.12 21.07
N LEU A 58 10.68 17.41 19.96
CA LEU A 58 10.55 15.95 19.85
C LEU A 58 11.80 15.34 19.24
N SER A 59 12.01 14.04 19.44
CA SER A 59 12.90 13.27 18.59
C SER A 59 12.22 12.99 17.24
N ALA A 60 12.99 12.64 16.21
CA ALA A 60 12.44 12.24 14.90
C ALA A 60 11.44 11.09 15.05
N GLU A 61 11.76 10.10 15.87
CA GLU A 61 10.90 8.95 16.11
C GLU A 61 9.60 9.35 16.80
N GLN A 62 9.66 10.19 17.85
CA GLN A 62 8.46 10.67 18.54
C GLN A 62 7.52 11.46 17.61
N TRP A 63 8.09 12.30 16.72
CA TRP A 63 7.30 13.04 15.74
C TRP A 63 6.63 12.10 14.74
N ILE A 64 7.34 11.09 14.22
CA ILE A 64 6.80 10.11 13.29
C ILE A 64 5.69 9.30 13.98
N ASP A 65 5.91 8.77 15.18
CA ASP A 65 4.93 7.97 15.92
C ASP A 65 3.65 8.78 16.22
N TRP A 66 3.80 10.06 16.55
CA TRP A 66 2.65 10.97 16.67
C TRP A 66 1.89 11.09 15.35
N GLN A 67 2.56 11.33 14.23
CA GLN A 67 1.93 11.42 12.92
C GLN A 67 1.24 10.11 12.49
N LEU A 68 1.84 8.96 12.78
CA LEU A 68 1.23 7.65 12.50
C LEU A 68 -0.09 7.46 13.25
N SER A 69 -0.23 8.06 14.45
CA SER A 69 -1.42 7.95 15.31
C SER A 69 -2.59 8.84 14.87
N LEU A 70 -2.36 9.85 14.02
CA LEU A 70 -3.40 10.80 13.63
C LEU A 70 -4.45 10.15 12.70
N PRO A 71 -5.73 10.50 12.85
CA PRO A 71 -6.77 10.06 11.92
C PRO A 71 -6.55 10.65 10.53
N ALA A 72 -7.00 9.95 9.49
CA ALA A 72 -6.92 10.44 8.12
C ALA A 72 -7.86 11.61 7.86
N THR A 73 -7.35 12.65 7.20
CA THR A 73 -8.16 13.72 6.62
C THR A 73 -8.54 13.32 5.20
N THR A 74 -9.80 12.89 5.01
CA THR A 74 -10.32 12.42 3.71
C THR A 74 -10.57 13.58 2.75
N HIS A 75 -10.45 13.28 1.44
CA HIS A 75 -10.65 14.25 0.36
C HIS A 75 -12.09 14.26 -0.15
N SER A 76 -12.71 13.10 -0.34
CA SER A 76 -14.06 12.99 -0.93
C SER A 76 -15.11 13.74 -0.13
N ASP A 77 -15.00 13.71 1.20
CA ASP A 77 -15.93 14.40 2.12
C ASP A 77 -15.73 15.92 2.17
N LYS A 78 -14.62 16.43 1.63
CA LYS A 78 -14.23 17.84 1.68
C LYS A 78 -14.40 18.56 0.35
N ILE A 79 -14.81 17.85 -0.70
CA ILE A 79 -15.04 18.47 -2.01
C ILE A 79 -16.29 19.32 -1.97
N GLU A 80 -16.10 20.61 -2.20
CA GLU A 80 -17.18 21.60 -2.30
C GLU A 80 -17.53 21.86 -3.77
N THR A 81 -18.78 22.16 -4.02
CA THR A 81 -19.21 22.66 -5.33
C THR A 81 -18.76 24.11 -5.45
N LEU A 82 -18.01 24.43 -6.51
CA LEU A 82 -17.56 25.82 -6.75
C LEU A 82 -18.78 26.74 -7.01
N PRO A 83 -18.63 28.06 -6.73
CA PRO A 83 -19.65 29.02 -7.07
C PRO A 83 -20.13 28.85 -8.52
N GLU A 84 -21.44 29.00 -8.74
CA GLU A 84 -22.09 28.88 -10.05
C GLU A 84 -22.10 27.44 -10.67
N GLN A 85 -21.52 26.45 -10.01
CA GLN A 85 -21.58 25.04 -10.43
C GLN A 85 -22.73 24.31 -9.70
N LYS A 86 -23.36 23.36 -10.37
CA LYS A 86 -24.42 22.50 -9.77
C LYS A 86 -23.84 21.25 -9.11
N THR A 87 -22.67 20.84 -9.55
CA THR A 87 -21.98 19.63 -9.08
C THR A 87 -20.47 19.92 -9.03
N PRO A 88 -19.71 19.19 -8.19
CA PRO A 88 -18.25 19.29 -8.18
C PRO A 88 -17.64 19.01 -9.57
N VAL A 89 -16.64 19.78 -9.93
CA VAL A 89 -15.88 19.69 -11.20
C VAL A 89 -14.43 19.28 -10.93
N PRO A 90 -13.63 18.90 -11.93
CA PRO A 90 -12.23 18.52 -11.72
C PRO A 90 -11.41 19.53 -10.92
N LEU A 91 -11.67 20.83 -11.11
CA LEU A 91 -11.03 21.91 -10.34
C LEU A 91 -11.37 21.83 -8.85
N SER A 92 -12.62 21.46 -8.48
CA SER A 92 -13.03 21.28 -7.06
C SER A 92 -12.17 20.23 -6.37
N ARG A 93 -11.85 19.14 -7.06
CA ARG A 93 -10.96 18.07 -6.53
C ARG A 93 -9.54 18.57 -6.32
N LEU A 94 -9.01 19.28 -7.31
CA LEU A 94 -7.65 19.83 -7.25
C LEU A 94 -7.50 20.87 -6.13
N GLU A 95 -8.47 21.79 -6.00
CA GLU A 95 -8.50 22.80 -4.94
C GLU A 95 -8.57 22.14 -3.55
N THR A 96 -9.43 21.13 -3.40
CA THR A 96 -9.55 20.38 -2.15
C THR A 96 -8.24 19.67 -1.82
N TRP A 97 -7.59 19.05 -2.81
CA TRP A 97 -6.30 18.38 -2.61
C TRP A 97 -5.23 19.36 -2.10
N TRP A 98 -5.09 20.53 -2.75
CA TRP A 98 -4.12 21.54 -2.32
C TRP A 98 -4.41 22.08 -0.91
N ARG A 99 -5.68 22.35 -0.62
CA ARG A 99 -6.09 22.82 0.71
C ARG A 99 -5.70 21.81 1.79
N ILE A 100 -6.02 20.53 1.59
CA ILE A 100 -5.67 19.47 2.54
C ILE A 100 -4.15 19.29 2.65
N ALA A 101 -3.44 19.22 1.53
CA ALA A 101 -1.99 19.08 1.51
C ALA A 101 -1.28 20.18 2.31
N LEU A 102 -1.80 21.42 2.28
CA LEU A 102 -1.21 22.56 2.97
C LEU A 102 -1.65 22.73 4.43
N THR A 103 -2.81 22.16 4.83
CA THR A 103 -3.41 22.52 6.14
C THR A 103 -3.82 21.33 7.01
N ALA A 104 -3.83 20.11 6.49
CA ALA A 104 -4.25 18.96 7.28
C ALA A 104 -3.21 18.60 8.37
N PRO A 105 -3.63 18.15 9.56
CA PRO A 105 -2.71 17.81 10.64
C PRO A 105 -1.95 16.51 10.38
N ASP A 106 -2.51 15.58 9.60
CA ASP A 106 -1.97 14.27 9.24
C ASP A 106 -1.00 14.33 8.05
N GLN A 107 -0.05 15.28 8.10
CA GLN A 107 0.87 15.61 7.00
C GLN A 107 1.62 14.38 6.47
N LEU A 108 2.15 13.53 7.35
CA LEU A 108 2.89 12.34 6.92
C LEU A 108 1.99 11.37 6.14
N ARG A 109 0.75 11.18 6.59
CA ARG A 109 -0.22 10.32 5.89
C ARG A 109 -0.54 10.87 4.50
N GLN A 110 -0.78 12.17 4.39
CA GLN A 110 -1.02 12.84 3.12
C GLN A 110 0.19 12.70 2.17
N ARG A 111 1.40 12.84 2.70
CA ARG A 111 2.65 12.71 1.93
C ARG A 111 2.88 11.27 1.45
N VAL A 112 2.59 10.26 2.29
CA VAL A 112 2.67 8.84 1.92
C VAL A 112 1.60 8.47 0.90
N ALA A 113 0.36 8.94 1.08
CA ALA A 113 -0.71 8.73 0.09
C ALA A 113 -0.35 9.33 -1.27
N PHE A 114 0.29 10.49 -1.29
CA PHE A 114 0.80 11.11 -2.52
C PHE A 114 1.87 10.21 -3.17
N ALA A 115 2.84 9.72 -2.40
CA ALA A 115 3.85 8.78 -2.90
C ALA A 115 3.22 7.50 -3.48
N LEU A 116 2.22 6.92 -2.78
CA LEU A 116 1.47 5.76 -3.25
C LEU A 116 0.67 6.07 -4.53
N SER A 117 0.12 7.28 -4.68
CA SER A 117 -0.62 7.68 -5.89
C SER A 117 0.27 7.81 -7.13
N GLU A 118 1.57 8.02 -6.95
CA GLU A 118 2.55 8.03 -8.03
C GLU A 118 3.06 6.61 -8.40
N ILE A 119 2.78 5.60 -7.56
CA ILE A 119 3.06 4.19 -7.80
C ILE A 119 1.80 3.50 -8.35
N LEU A 120 0.70 3.57 -7.61
CA LEU A 120 -0.60 2.97 -7.93
C LEU A 120 -1.45 3.98 -8.71
N VAL A 121 -0.93 4.36 -9.88
CA VAL A 121 -1.39 5.52 -10.64
C VAL A 121 -2.77 5.31 -11.28
N VAL A 122 -3.59 6.35 -11.21
CA VAL A 122 -4.77 6.55 -12.05
C VAL A 122 -4.74 7.96 -12.64
N SER A 123 -5.32 8.15 -13.82
CA SER A 123 -5.42 9.47 -14.45
C SER A 123 -6.88 9.84 -14.68
N ASP A 124 -7.16 11.13 -14.58
CA ASP A 124 -8.44 11.72 -15.00
C ASP A 124 -8.48 12.05 -16.49
N GLN A 125 -7.40 11.79 -17.23
CA GLN A 125 -7.33 12.03 -18.66
C GLN A 125 -7.74 10.76 -19.43
N GLY A 126 -8.91 10.79 -20.06
CA GLY A 126 -9.42 9.65 -20.82
C GLY A 126 -10.16 8.59 -19.99
N ASN A 127 -10.46 7.46 -20.63
CA ASN A 127 -11.07 6.25 -20.03
C ASN A 127 -12.37 6.46 -19.21
N GLY A 128 -13.12 7.55 -19.45
CA GLY A 128 -14.39 7.81 -18.75
C GLY A 128 -14.25 8.32 -17.31
N LEU A 129 -13.03 8.63 -16.85
CA LEU A 129 -12.77 9.15 -15.49
C LEU A 129 -12.77 10.68 -15.40
N ASN A 130 -12.71 11.41 -16.50
CA ASN A 130 -12.55 12.88 -16.55
C ASN A 130 -13.50 13.65 -15.63
N ASN A 131 -14.78 13.22 -15.54
CA ASN A 131 -15.80 13.88 -14.74
C ASN A 131 -16.20 13.06 -13.50
N ARG A 132 -15.40 12.08 -13.09
CA ARG A 132 -15.66 11.24 -11.92
C ARG A 132 -14.97 11.81 -10.67
N VAL A 133 -15.22 13.08 -10.39
CA VAL A 133 -14.54 13.89 -9.35
C VAL A 133 -14.53 13.18 -7.99
N ILE A 134 -15.70 12.79 -7.50
CA ILE A 134 -15.84 12.09 -6.20
C ILE A 134 -15.20 10.69 -6.23
N ALA A 135 -15.33 9.96 -7.35
CA ALA A 135 -14.72 8.65 -7.48
C ALA A 135 -13.19 8.70 -7.42
N LEU A 136 -12.58 9.67 -8.10
CA LEU A 136 -11.12 9.89 -8.06
C LEU A 136 -10.65 10.32 -6.68
N ALA A 137 -11.42 11.16 -5.97
CA ALA A 137 -11.12 11.51 -4.59
C ALA A 137 -11.27 10.30 -3.65
N ASN A 138 -12.30 9.47 -3.84
CA ASN A 138 -12.48 8.24 -3.08
C ASN A 138 -11.36 7.22 -3.33
N TYR A 139 -10.84 7.14 -4.56
CA TYR A 139 -9.65 6.34 -4.83
C TYR A 139 -8.42 6.86 -4.07
N TYR A 140 -8.24 8.18 -4.00
CA TYR A 140 -7.16 8.77 -3.21
C TYR A 140 -7.35 8.52 -1.70
N ASP A 141 -8.59 8.58 -1.20
CA ASP A 141 -8.93 8.24 0.19
C ASP A 141 -8.68 6.75 0.51
N LEU A 142 -8.81 5.85 -0.48
CA LEU A 142 -8.38 4.46 -0.34
C LEU A 142 -6.87 4.38 -0.07
N LEU A 143 -6.05 5.13 -0.80
CA LEU A 143 -4.61 5.19 -0.58
C LEU A 143 -4.28 5.78 0.80
N LEU A 144 -4.99 6.84 1.22
CA LEU A 144 -4.87 7.43 2.56
C LEU A 144 -5.16 6.41 3.67
N ALA A 145 -6.25 5.67 3.54
CA ALA A 145 -6.65 4.67 4.53
C ALA A 145 -5.59 3.57 4.70
N HIS A 146 -4.90 3.23 3.62
CA HIS A 146 -3.88 2.17 3.60
C HIS A 146 -2.43 2.67 3.68
N SER A 147 -2.19 3.98 3.84
CA SER A 147 -0.84 4.57 3.87
C SER A 147 0.06 3.98 4.95
N PHE A 148 -0.51 3.51 6.05
CA PHE A 148 0.19 2.89 7.18
C PHE A 148 -0.32 1.47 7.48
N GLY A 149 -1.03 0.86 6.52
CA GLY A 149 -1.54 -0.50 6.59
C GLY A 149 -0.59 -1.52 5.96
N ASN A 150 -1.13 -2.70 5.65
CA ASN A 150 -0.39 -3.74 4.96
C ASN A 150 -0.46 -3.57 3.44
N TYR A 151 0.68 -3.66 2.75
CA TYR A 151 0.75 -3.51 1.29
C TYR A 151 -0.06 -4.56 0.53
N ARG A 152 -0.18 -5.79 1.07
CA ARG A 152 -1.01 -6.84 0.48
C ARG A 152 -2.50 -6.46 0.46
N ASP A 153 -2.97 -5.85 1.55
CA ASP A 153 -4.36 -5.40 1.65
C ASP A 153 -4.60 -4.21 0.73
N LEU A 154 -3.64 -3.28 0.66
CA LEU A 154 -3.68 -2.16 -0.28
C LEU A 154 -3.82 -2.65 -1.73
N LEU A 155 -3.00 -3.63 -2.16
CA LEU A 155 -3.08 -4.22 -3.50
C LEU A 155 -4.48 -4.80 -3.78
N GLN A 156 -5.08 -5.48 -2.81
CA GLN A 156 -6.43 -6.03 -2.97
C GLN A 156 -7.49 -4.94 -3.15
N GLN A 157 -7.43 -3.89 -2.33
CA GLN A 157 -8.37 -2.78 -2.43
C GLN A 157 -8.22 -2.01 -3.74
N VAL A 158 -6.99 -1.78 -4.19
CA VAL A 158 -6.69 -1.16 -5.49
C VAL A 158 -7.20 -2.03 -6.63
N THR A 159 -6.97 -3.36 -6.60
CA THR A 159 -7.47 -4.30 -7.60
C THR A 159 -8.99 -4.27 -7.69
N LEU A 160 -9.68 -4.16 -6.57
CA LEU A 160 -11.15 -4.15 -6.52
C LEU A 160 -11.74 -2.74 -6.70
N SER A 161 -10.93 -1.71 -6.80
CA SER A 161 -11.42 -0.35 -7.07
C SER A 161 -11.97 -0.23 -8.49
N PRO A 162 -13.24 0.21 -8.66
CA PRO A 162 -13.80 0.43 -9.99
C PRO A 162 -13.11 1.58 -10.75
N VAL A 163 -12.43 2.48 -10.05
CA VAL A 163 -11.61 3.54 -10.67
C VAL A 163 -10.40 2.92 -11.33
N MET A 164 -9.65 2.07 -10.62
CA MET A 164 -8.53 1.31 -11.19
C MET A 164 -9.02 0.36 -12.28
N GLY A 165 -10.14 -0.34 -12.04
CA GLY A 165 -10.76 -1.24 -13.01
C GLY A 165 -11.14 -0.56 -14.32
N THR A 166 -11.53 0.72 -14.26
CA THR A 166 -11.80 1.55 -15.45
C THR A 166 -10.51 2.03 -16.09
N TYR A 167 -9.54 2.47 -15.30
CA TYR A 167 -8.28 3.02 -15.79
C TYR A 167 -7.44 1.98 -16.54
N LEU A 168 -7.34 0.76 -15.98
CA LEU A 168 -6.57 -0.35 -16.57
C LEU A 168 -7.44 -1.46 -17.17
N SER A 169 -8.70 -1.14 -17.52
CA SER A 169 -9.62 -1.94 -18.35
C SER A 169 -10.01 -3.33 -17.82
N HIS A 170 -9.76 -3.66 -16.56
CA HIS A 170 -10.20 -4.96 -16.02
C HIS A 170 -11.62 -4.93 -15.42
N LEU A 171 -12.25 -3.78 -15.26
CA LEU A 171 -13.67 -3.69 -14.96
C LEU A 171 -14.48 -4.11 -16.18
N GLY A 172 -15.24 -5.19 -16.07
CA GLY A 172 -15.99 -5.77 -17.19
C GLY A 172 -15.17 -6.70 -18.08
N ASN A 173 -13.90 -6.95 -17.72
CA ASN A 173 -13.09 -7.97 -18.41
C ASN A 173 -13.70 -9.35 -18.21
N GLN A 174 -13.85 -10.13 -19.30
CA GLN A 174 -14.51 -11.43 -19.29
C GLN A 174 -13.60 -12.53 -19.83
N LYS A 175 -13.95 -13.78 -19.47
CA LYS A 175 -13.30 -14.98 -20.01
C LYS A 175 -13.30 -14.98 -21.52
N ALA A 176 -12.39 -15.77 -22.11
CA ALA A 176 -12.30 -15.95 -23.53
C ALA A 176 -13.64 -16.44 -24.15
N ASP A 177 -14.03 -15.84 -25.27
CA ASP A 177 -15.13 -16.26 -26.12
C ASP A 177 -14.70 -16.21 -27.58
N VAL A 178 -14.34 -17.38 -28.11
CA VAL A 178 -13.79 -17.52 -29.48
C VAL A 178 -14.84 -17.12 -30.52
N GLN A 179 -16.13 -17.39 -30.26
CA GLN A 179 -17.21 -17.09 -31.20
C GLN A 179 -17.42 -15.59 -31.39
N ASN A 180 -17.22 -14.83 -30.32
CA ASN A 180 -17.36 -13.38 -30.30
C ASN A 180 -16.00 -12.64 -30.38
N ASN A 181 -14.89 -13.37 -30.66
CA ASN A 181 -13.53 -12.84 -30.71
C ASN A 181 -13.14 -12.04 -29.45
N ILE A 182 -13.53 -12.54 -28.27
CA ILE A 182 -13.21 -11.94 -26.98
C ILE A 182 -12.00 -12.68 -26.40
N ARG A 183 -11.04 -11.91 -25.88
CA ARG A 183 -9.90 -12.39 -25.09
C ARG A 183 -9.81 -11.62 -23.80
N PRO A 184 -9.35 -12.23 -22.69
CA PRO A 184 -9.07 -11.51 -21.47
C PRO A 184 -8.12 -10.34 -21.71
N ASP A 185 -8.44 -9.17 -21.18
CA ASP A 185 -7.60 -7.98 -21.25
C ASP A 185 -6.39 -8.13 -20.33
N GLU A 186 -5.19 -7.92 -20.86
CA GLU A 186 -3.91 -8.10 -20.17
C GLU A 186 -3.41 -6.84 -19.45
N ASN A 187 -4.02 -5.68 -19.69
CA ASN A 187 -3.48 -4.39 -19.27
C ASN A 187 -3.24 -4.35 -17.76
N TYR A 188 -4.28 -4.61 -16.96
CA TYR A 188 -4.13 -4.63 -15.50
C TYR A 188 -3.13 -5.68 -15.01
N ALA A 189 -3.16 -6.88 -15.59
CA ALA A 189 -2.22 -7.96 -15.24
C ALA A 189 -0.76 -7.52 -15.43
N ARG A 190 -0.48 -6.88 -16.54
CA ARG A 190 0.85 -6.35 -16.87
C ARG A 190 1.29 -5.27 -15.90
N GLU A 191 0.44 -4.27 -15.66
CA GLU A 191 0.77 -3.16 -14.78
C GLU A 191 0.88 -3.57 -13.30
N LEU A 192 0.05 -4.52 -12.87
CA LEU A 192 0.16 -5.09 -11.52
C LEU A 192 1.53 -5.73 -11.27
N MET A 193 2.04 -6.50 -12.23
CA MET A 193 3.37 -7.10 -12.13
C MET A 193 4.48 -6.07 -12.33
N GLN A 194 4.38 -5.25 -13.36
CA GLN A 194 5.45 -4.36 -13.80
C GLN A 194 5.63 -3.12 -12.92
N LEU A 195 4.52 -2.43 -12.59
CA LEU A 195 4.57 -1.15 -11.88
C LEU A 195 4.23 -1.27 -10.40
N PHE A 196 3.33 -2.19 -10.04
CA PHE A 196 2.75 -2.22 -8.69
C PHE A 196 3.40 -3.25 -7.78
N THR A 197 4.17 -4.24 -8.32
CA THR A 197 4.71 -5.30 -7.46
C THR A 197 6.17 -5.66 -7.71
N ILE A 198 6.52 -6.30 -8.81
CA ILE A 198 7.81 -7.00 -8.96
C ILE A 198 8.77 -6.39 -9.98
N GLY A 199 8.28 -5.50 -10.84
CA GLY A 199 9.07 -4.89 -11.90
C GLY A 199 9.36 -5.86 -13.05
N LEU A 200 10.15 -5.38 -14.03
CA LEU A 200 10.50 -6.16 -15.24
C LEU A 200 11.59 -7.22 -14.99
N TYR A 201 12.45 -6.98 -14.01
CA TYR A 201 13.63 -7.80 -13.74
C TYR A 201 13.70 -8.21 -12.28
N GLN A 202 14.16 -9.42 -12.02
CA GLN A 202 14.42 -9.90 -10.67
C GLN A 202 15.46 -9.02 -9.98
N LEU A 203 15.22 -8.74 -8.69
CA LEU A 203 16.05 -7.86 -7.89
C LEU A 203 16.75 -8.63 -6.75
N ASN A 204 17.97 -8.20 -6.45
CA ASN A 204 18.65 -8.48 -5.21
C ASN A 204 18.02 -7.64 -4.06
N PRO A 205 18.28 -7.99 -2.78
CA PRO A 205 17.73 -7.22 -1.65
C PRO A 205 18.09 -5.73 -1.65
N ASP A 206 19.21 -5.35 -2.27
CA ASP A 206 19.71 -3.98 -2.41
C ASP A 206 19.08 -3.20 -3.60
N GLY A 207 18.13 -3.83 -4.31
CA GLY A 207 17.47 -3.24 -5.48
C GLY A 207 18.30 -3.26 -6.78
N SER A 208 19.47 -3.89 -6.80
CA SER A 208 20.20 -4.20 -8.02
C SER A 208 19.55 -5.34 -8.79
N ARG A 209 19.73 -5.39 -10.12
CA ARG A 209 19.17 -6.47 -10.95
C ARG A 209 19.95 -7.77 -10.72
N LYS A 210 19.24 -8.88 -10.62
CA LYS A 210 19.85 -10.21 -10.74
C LYS A 210 20.22 -10.48 -12.19
N LEU A 211 21.40 -11.07 -12.38
CA LEU A 211 21.93 -11.42 -13.69
C LEU A 211 22.00 -12.94 -13.85
N ASP A 212 21.86 -13.40 -15.07
CA ASP A 212 22.12 -14.80 -15.47
C ASP A 212 23.64 -15.04 -15.66
N ASP A 213 24.01 -16.26 -16.04
CA ASP A 213 25.42 -16.64 -16.30
C ASP A 213 26.06 -15.87 -17.48
N GLY A 214 25.25 -15.17 -18.27
CA GLY A 214 25.70 -14.33 -19.39
C GLY A 214 25.66 -12.83 -19.10
N ASP A 215 25.56 -12.43 -17.83
CA ASP A 215 25.42 -11.04 -17.36
C ASP A 215 24.17 -10.31 -17.88
N ASN A 216 23.11 -11.04 -18.26
CA ASN A 216 21.85 -10.42 -18.66
C ASN A 216 20.87 -10.34 -17.49
N PRO A 217 20.10 -9.25 -17.35
CA PRO A 217 19.05 -9.16 -16.35
C PRO A 217 17.99 -10.24 -16.50
N ILE A 218 17.69 -10.97 -15.43
CA ILE A 218 16.69 -12.04 -15.41
C ILE A 218 15.29 -11.43 -15.38
N PRO A 219 14.40 -11.73 -16.37
CA PRO A 219 13.01 -11.27 -16.32
C PRO A 219 12.27 -11.83 -15.11
N THR A 220 11.29 -11.05 -14.58
CA THR A 220 10.43 -11.50 -13.48
C THR A 220 9.26 -12.36 -13.97
N TYR A 221 8.82 -12.18 -15.19
CA TYR A 221 7.69 -12.89 -15.78
C TYR A 221 7.82 -12.99 -17.30
N ASP A 222 7.07 -13.90 -17.89
CA ASP A 222 6.94 -14.11 -19.32
C ASP A 222 5.50 -13.82 -19.80
N GLN A 223 5.25 -14.03 -21.09
CA GLN A 223 3.92 -13.83 -21.69
C GLN A 223 2.88 -14.81 -21.13
N GLN A 224 3.27 -16.05 -20.80
CA GLN A 224 2.36 -17.04 -20.22
C GLN A 224 1.83 -16.58 -18.85
N ALA A 225 2.70 -16.02 -18.02
CA ALA A 225 2.29 -15.45 -16.74
C ALA A 225 1.32 -14.27 -16.92
N ILE A 226 1.58 -13.37 -17.89
CA ILE A 226 0.66 -12.24 -18.19
C ILE A 226 -0.73 -12.76 -18.55
N GLU A 227 -0.82 -13.74 -19.45
CA GLU A 227 -2.09 -14.36 -19.85
C GLU A 227 -2.79 -15.06 -18.68
N GLY A 228 -2.01 -15.74 -17.81
CA GLY A 228 -2.51 -16.38 -16.62
C GLY A 228 -3.16 -15.37 -15.65
N PHE A 229 -2.45 -14.28 -15.34
CA PHE A 229 -2.98 -13.20 -14.50
C PHE A 229 -4.17 -12.48 -15.17
N ALA A 230 -4.17 -12.26 -16.47
CA ALA A 230 -5.31 -11.66 -17.17
C ALA A 230 -6.60 -12.50 -16.97
N ARG A 231 -6.49 -13.83 -16.99
CA ARG A 231 -7.61 -14.75 -16.70
C ARG A 231 -8.08 -14.67 -15.27
N VAL A 232 -7.17 -14.46 -14.30
CA VAL A 232 -7.52 -14.24 -12.88
C VAL A 232 -8.44 -13.03 -12.72
N PHE A 233 -8.20 -11.95 -13.46
CA PHE A 233 -8.95 -10.70 -13.35
C PHE A 233 -10.22 -10.63 -14.22
N THR A 234 -10.69 -11.78 -14.76
CA THR A 234 -11.96 -11.85 -15.47
C THR A 234 -13.15 -11.95 -14.52
N GLY A 235 -14.33 -11.51 -14.97
CA GLY A 235 -15.58 -11.66 -14.27
C GLY A 235 -15.84 -10.61 -13.16
N TRP A 236 -15.08 -9.53 -13.09
CA TRP A 236 -15.28 -8.45 -12.12
C TRP A 236 -16.04 -7.28 -12.76
N THR A 237 -17.03 -6.73 -12.03
CA THR A 237 -17.84 -5.60 -12.51
C THR A 237 -18.27 -4.69 -11.36
N SER A 238 -18.92 -3.55 -11.68
CA SER A 238 -19.37 -2.56 -10.69
C SER A 238 -20.39 -3.12 -9.72
N ALA A 239 -20.36 -2.68 -8.47
CA ALA A 239 -21.29 -3.03 -7.43
C ALA A 239 -22.74 -2.71 -7.82
N GLY A 240 -23.69 -3.54 -7.33
CA GLY A 240 -25.11 -3.39 -7.62
C GLY A 240 -25.52 -3.75 -9.05
N THR A 241 -24.60 -4.28 -9.86
CA THR A 241 -24.88 -4.81 -11.21
C THR A 241 -25.64 -6.13 -11.09
N SER A 242 -26.73 -6.28 -11.87
CA SER A 242 -27.50 -7.54 -12.00
C SER A 242 -27.25 -8.25 -13.35
N ASN A 243 -26.69 -7.55 -14.33
CA ASN A 243 -26.36 -8.09 -15.64
C ASN A 243 -24.96 -7.61 -16.04
N PHE A 244 -24.01 -8.53 -16.14
CA PHE A 244 -22.60 -8.25 -16.43
C PHE A 244 -22.40 -7.43 -17.72
N LEU A 245 -23.15 -7.73 -18.78
CA LEU A 245 -23.06 -7.03 -20.06
C LEU A 245 -23.76 -5.66 -20.08
N LYS A 246 -24.49 -5.32 -19.02
CA LYS A 246 -25.14 -4.01 -18.82
C LYS A 246 -24.87 -3.54 -17.39
N PRO A 247 -23.62 -3.20 -17.05
CA PRO A 247 -23.25 -2.88 -15.69
C PRO A 247 -23.93 -1.58 -15.22
N LYS A 248 -24.31 -1.57 -13.95
CA LYS A 248 -24.68 -0.34 -13.26
C LYS A 248 -23.40 0.41 -12.90
N ALA A 249 -23.28 1.66 -13.33
CA ALA A 249 -22.09 2.46 -13.00
C ALA A 249 -22.08 2.81 -11.49
N ASP A 250 -21.21 2.16 -10.73
CA ASP A 250 -20.86 2.51 -9.35
C ASP A 250 -19.34 2.58 -9.26
N TYR A 251 -18.83 3.78 -8.96
CA TYR A 251 -17.39 4.04 -8.88
C TYR A 251 -16.89 4.18 -7.43
N LEU A 252 -17.77 4.00 -6.43
CA LEU A 252 -17.44 4.22 -5.02
C LEU A 252 -17.29 2.93 -4.24
N LYS A 253 -18.01 1.88 -4.65
CA LYS A 253 -17.99 0.59 -3.96
C LYS A 253 -17.06 -0.40 -4.68
N PRO A 254 -16.38 -1.30 -3.96
CA PRO A 254 -15.56 -2.33 -4.57
C PRO A 254 -16.31 -3.12 -5.64
N MET A 255 -15.60 -3.54 -6.69
CA MET A 255 -16.14 -4.42 -7.73
C MET A 255 -16.64 -5.74 -7.15
N ILE A 256 -17.64 -6.31 -7.79
CA ILE A 256 -18.26 -7.60 -7.44
C ILE A 256 -17.98 -8.65 -8.51
N PRO A 257 -17.89 -9.94 -8.15
CA PRO A 257 -17.64 -11.01 -9.08
C PRO A 257 -18.89 -11.54 -9.76
N PHE A 258 -18.73 -11.97 -11.02
CA PHE A 258 -19.71 -12.73 -11.79
C PHE A 258 -19.06 -14.02 -12.30
N ALA A 259 -19.27 -15.13 -11.60
CA ALA A 259 -18.65 -16.42 -11.91
C ALA A 259 -18.89 -16.90 -13.35
N ALA A 260 -20.05 -16.58 -13.94
CA ALA A 260 -20.36 -16.96 -15.33
C ALA A 260 -19.42 -16.31 -16.38
N TYR A 261 -18.80 -15.19 -16.03
CA TYR A 261 -17.86 -14.44 -16.90
C TYR A 261 -16.40 -14.57 -16.47
N HIS A 262 -16.14 -15.32 -15.40
CA HIS A 262 -14.81 -15.67 -14.98
C HIS A 262 -14.25 -16.85 -15.74
N GLU A 263 -12.94 -16.86 -16.01
CA GLU A 263 -12.25 -17.97 -16.66
C GLU A 263 -12.24 -19.22 -15.79
N PRO A 264 -12.89 -20.31 -16.20
CA PRO A 264 -12.99 -21.53 -15.38
C PRO A 264 -11.78 -22.46 -15.51
N GLY A 265 -10.91 -22.24 -16.48
CA GLY A 265 -9.74 -23.09 -16.76
C GLY A 265 -8.60 -22.88 -15.77
N GLU A 266 -7.57 -23.70 -15.89
CA GLU A 266 -6.30 -23.53 -15.16
C GLU A 266 -5.63 -22.21 -15.57
N LYS A 267 -4.89 -21.60 -14.60
CA LYS A 267 -4.16 -20.36 -14.82
C LYS A 267 -2.70 -20.55 -14.43
N HIS A 268 -1.82 -20.49 -15.41
CA HIS A 268 -0.37 -20.60 -15.20
C HIS A 268 0.17 -19.23 -14.78
N LEU A 269 0.73 -19.14 -13.59
CA LEU A 269 1.28 -17.93 -13.01
C LEU A 269 2.81 -18.00 -12.92
N LEU A 270 3.38 -17.17 -12.04
CA LEU A 270 4.82 -17.10 -11.80
C LEU A 270 5.36 -18.41 -11.16
N ASP A 271 6.66 -18.68 -11.38
CA ASP A 271 7.40 -19.75 -10.73
C ASP A 271 6.79 -21.15 -10.92
N GLY A 272 6.09 -21.37 -12.03
CA GLY A 272 5.42 -22.64 -12.31
C GLY A 272 4.16 -22.90 -11.47
N VAL A 273 3.68 -21.92 -10.72
CA VAL A 273 2.43 -22.03 -9.97
C VAL A 273 1.25 -22.07 -10.93
N VAL A 274 0.38 -23.08 -10.75
CA VAL A 274 -0.84 -23.25 -11.54
C VAL A 274 -2.05 -23.18 -10.60
N LEU A 275 -2.93 -22.23 -10.82
CA LEU A 275 -4.22 -22.20 -10.14
C LEU A 275 -5.15 -23.23 -10.79
N PRO A 276 -5.79 -24.12 -10.01
CA PRO A 276 -6.62 -25.19 -10.56
C PRO A 276 -7.89 -24.66 -11.23
N ALA A 277 -8.40 -25.42 -12.19
CA ALA A 277 -9.68 -25.16 -12.81
C ALA A 277 -10.83 -25.17 -11.81
N GLY A 278 -11.90 -24.41 -12.08
CA GLY A 278 -13.14 -24.39 -11.28
C GLY A 278 -13.10 -23.53 -10.04
N GLN A 279 -12.05 -22.76 -9.79
CA GLN A 279 -12.00 -21.79 -8.69
C GLN A 279 -12.96 -20.59 -8.94
N THR A 280 -13.39 -19.98 -7.84
CA THR A 280 -14.15 -18.73 -7.89
C THR A 280 -13.24 -17.53 -8.19
N PRO A 281 -13.78 -16.42 -8.73
CA PRO A 281 -12.99 -15.20 -8.94
C PRO A 281 -12.24 -14.71 -7.69
N GLN A 282 -12.87 -14.87 -6.51
CA GLN A 282 -12.26 -14.47 -5.24
C GLN A 282 -11.10 -15.37 -4.82
N GLN A 283 -11.20 -16.68 -5.06
CA GLN A 283 -10.11 -17.62 -4.76
C GLN A 283 -8.90 -17.34 -5.64
N ASP A 284 -9.13 -17.18 -6.94
CA ASP A 284 -8.07 -16.87 -7.90
C ASP A 284 -7.40 -15.53 -7.59
N LEU A 285 -8.18 -14.48 -7.35
CA LEU A 285 -7.67 -13.16 -6.98
C LEU A 285 -6.79 -13.23 -5.72
N LYS A 286 -7.29 -13.90 -4.67
CA LYS A 286 -6.53 -14.04 -3.42
C LYS A 286 -5.19 -14.72 -3.64
N GLN A 287 -5.20 -15.88 -4.31
CA GLN A 287 -3.98 -16.68 -4.54
C GLN A 287 -2.99 -15.95 -5.45
N ALA A 288 -3.46 -15.28 -6.49
CA ALA A 288 -2.62 -14.51 -7.39
C ALA A 288 -1.95 -13.30 -6.68
N LEU A 289 -2.68 -12.57 -5.85
CA LEU A 289 -2.11 -11.47 -5.07
C LEU A 289 -1.18 -11.98 -3.97
N ASP A 290 -1.48 -13.12 -3.33
CA ASP A 290 -0.59 -13.74 -2.34
C ASP A 290 0.73 -14.19 -2.99
N LEU A 291 0.67 -14.75 -4.20
CA LEU A 291 1.86 -15.15 -4.97
C LEU A 291 2.75 -13.93 -5.31
N LEU A 292 2.16 -12.84 -5.78
CA LEU A 292 2.90 -11.61 -6.05
C LEU A 292 3.49 -10.99 -4.78
N PHE A 293 2.72 -10.99 -3.70
CA PHE A 293 3.17 -10.46 -2.42
C PHE A 293 4.33 -11.28 -1.82
N ALA A 294 4.39 -12.58 -2.08
CA ALA A 294 5.48 -13.45 -1.62
C ALA A 294 6.78 -13.28 -2.41
N GLN A 295 6.74 -12.65 -3.61
CA GLN A 295 7.90 -12.54 -4.48
C GLN A 295 9.09 -11.84 -3.82
N PRO A 296 10.33 -12.38 -3.97
CA PRO A 296 11.54 -11.79 -3.39
C PRO A 296 11.86 -10.39 -3.93
N SER A 297 11.47 -10.08 -5.17
CA SER A 297 11.71 -8.77 -5.79
C SER A 297 10.78 -7.66 -5.27
N LEU A 298 9.65 -8.01 -4.64
CA LEU A 298 8.67 -7.02 -4.17
C LEU A 298 9.24 -6.06 -3.09
N PRO A 299 9.89 -6.53 -2.00
CA PRO A 299 10.42 -5.64 -0.99
C PRO A 299 11.39 -4.59 -1.53
N PRO A 300 12.48 -4.95 -2.26
CA PRO A 300 13.40 -3.95 -2.80
C PRO A 300 12.75 -3.05 -3.86
N PHE A 301 11.80 -3.56 -4.66
CA PHE A 301 11.12 -2.78 -5.69
C PHE A 301 10.27 -1.65 -5.10
N ILE A 302 9.42 -1.96 -4.12
CA ILE A 302 8.54 -0.95 -3.49
C ILE A 302 9.32 -0.04 -2.55
N SER A 303 10.28 -0.58 -1.79
CA SER A 303 11.13 0.22 -0.90
C SER A 303 11.90 1.29 -1.66
N LYS A 304 12.53 0.93 -2.78
CA LYS A 304 13.24 1.88 -3.64
C LYS A 304 12.31 2.99 -4.15
N GLN A 305 11.13 2.64 -4.64
CA GLN A 305 10.15 3.63 -5.12
C GLN A 305 9.71 4.58 -3.99
N LEU A 306 9.39 4.05 -2.80
CA LEU A 306 8.99 4.88 -1.66
C LEU A 306 10.12 5.81 -1.21
N ILE A 307 11.37 5.34 -1.14
CA ILE A 307 12.54 6.19 -0.84
C ILE A 307 12.64 7.32 -1.88
N GLN A 308 12.49 6.98 -3.18
CA GLN A 308 12.58 7.96 -4.26
C GLN A 308 11.48 9.03 -4.21
N LYS A 309 10.30 8.68 -3.71
CA LYS A 309 9.18 9.61 -3.59
C LYS A 309 9.23 10.46 -2.31
N LEU A 310 9.86 9.96 -1.25
CA LEU A 310 9.85 10.61 0.06
C LEU A 310 11.17 11.35 0.36
N VAL A 311 12.33 10.82 -0.03
CA VAL A 311 13.63 11.29 0.46
C VAL A 311 14.58 11.71 -0.65
N THR A 312 14.99 10.79 -1.54
CA THR A 312 16.04 11.05 -2.53
C THR A 312 15.84 10.29 -3.82
N SER A 313 16.13 10.92 -4.96
CA SER A 313 16.00 10.30 -6.29
C SER A 313 16.94 9.11 -6.51
N ASN A 314 18.10 9.09 -5.85
CA ASN A 314 19.15 8.09 -6.05
C ASN A 314 19.59 7.50 -4.70
N PRO A 315 18.77 6.63 -4.07
CA PRO A 315 19.15 5.95 -2.83
C PRO A 315 20.32 5.00 -3.07
N SER A 316 21.22 4.88 -2.09
CA SER A 316 22.26 3.86 -2.14
C SER A 316 21.68 2.45 -2.10
N PRO A 317 22.36 1.44 -2.67
CA PRO A 317 21.95 0.04 -2.54
C PRO A 317 21.77 -0.39 -1.07
N ALA A 318 22.65 0.07 -0.18
CA ALA A 318 22.58 -0.24 1.24
C ALA A 318 21.32 0.34 1.91
N TYR A 319 20.90 1.55 1.54
CA TYR A 319 19.65 2.14 2.02
C TYR A 319 18.44 1.33 1.56
N VAL A 320 18.39 0.98 0.27
CA VAL A 320 17.32 0.14 -0.28
C VAL A 320 17.25 -1.20 0.46
N GLU A 321 18.39 -1.86 0.71
CA GLU A 321 18.45 -3.13 1.42
C GLU A 321 17.92 -3.03 2.86
N ARG A 322 18.31 -1.99 3.61
CA ARG A 322 17.82 -1.80 4.99
C ARG A 322 16.30 -1.67 5.03
N VAL A 323 15.73 -0.85 4.15
CA VAL A 323 14.28 -0.65 4.07
C VAL A 323 13.56 -1.91 3.54
N ALA A 324 14.10 -2.58 2.52
CA ALA A 324 13.54 -3.83 1.99
C ALA A 324 13.51 -4.96 3.03
N ARG A 325 14.47 -4.98 3.94
CA ARG A 325 14.48 -5.92 5.08
C ARG A 325 13.29 -5.65 6.03
N VAL A 326 13.01 -4.38 6.34
CA VAL A 326 11.85 -4.00 7.16
C VAL A 326 10.52 -4.31 6.43
N PHE A 327 10.46 -4.09 5.10
CA PHE A 327 9.30 -4.53 4.31
C PHE A 327 9.10 -6.05 4.39
N SER A 328 10.18 -6.82 4.39
CA SER A 328 10.12 -8.30 4.45
C SER A 328 9.68 -8.81 5.81
N ASP A 329 10.08 -8.13 6.88
CA ASP A 329 9.74 -8.40 8.27
C ASP A 329 9.95 -7.11 9.09
N ASN A 330 8.89 -6.61 9.70
CA ASN A 330 8.92 -5.40 10.51
C ASN A 330 9.57 -5.59 11.90
N GLY A 331 10.02 -6.79 12.23
CA GLY A 331 10.54 -7.19 13.54
C GLY A 331 9.53 -8.01 14.38
N ASP A 332 8.25 -7.99 14.01
CA ASP A 332 7.17 -8.75 14.64
C ASP A 332 6.65 -9.89 13.74
N GLY A 333 7.39 -10.25 12.69
CA GLY A 333 7.03 -11.28 11.73
C GLY A 333 5.98 -10.82 10.70
N VAL A 334 5.75 -9.51 10.53
CA VAL A 334 4.77 -8.98 9.57
C VAL A 334 5.49 -8.45 8.33
N ARG A 335 5.17 -9.04 7.18
CA ARG A 335 5.61 -8.56 5.87
C ARG A 335 4.68 -7.46 5.35
N GLY A 336 5.26 -6.42 4.72
CA GLY A 336 4.52 -5.37 4.03
C GLY A 336 3.84 -4.35 4.94
N ASP A 337 4.30 -4.20 6.18
CA ASP A 337 3.87 -3.17 7.11
C ASP A 337 4.39 -1.80 6.67
N LEU A 338 3.52 -0.99 6.05
CA LEU A 338 3.90 0.31 5.52
C LEU A 338 4.22 1.34 6.60
N ALA A 339 3.66 1.24 7.81
CA ALA A 339 4.03 2.12 8.91
C ALA A 339 5.50 1.91 9.29
N ALA A 340 5.91 0.64 9.47
CA ALA A 340 7.29 0.28 9.75
C ALA A 340 8.24 0.69 8.61
N VAL A 341 7.84 0.47 7.36
CA VAL A 341 8.62 0.85 6.17
C VAL A 341 8.82 2.36 6.09
N VAL A 342 7.78 3.16 6.27
CA VAL A 342 7.86 4.64 6.26
C VAL A 342 8.74 5.14 7.41
N LYS A 343 8.60 4.56 8.60
CA LYS A 343 9.45 4.87 9.75
C LYS A 343 10.92 4.56 9.45
N ALA A 344 11.20 3.38 8.88
CA ALA A 344 12.56 2.99 8.48
C ALA A 344 13.15 3.93 7.41
N ILE A 345 12.35 4.35 6.41
CA ILE A 345 12.78 5.32 5.41
C ILE A 345 13.19 6.64 6.06
N LEU A 346 12.34 7.21 6.91
CA LEU A 346 12.57 8.55 7.45
C LEU A 346 13.63 8.59 8.57
N LEU A 347 13.88 7.48 9.25
CA LEU A 347 14.90 7.38 10.31
C LEU A 347 16.26 6.88 9.82
N ASP A 348 16.34 6.44 8.57
CA ASP A 348 17.61 5.94 8.02
C ASP A 348 18.71 7.02 8.08
N GLU A 349 19.94 6.61 8.36
CA GLU A 349 21.09 7.50 8.44
C GLU A 349 21.29 8.33 7.16
N GLU A 350 21.00 7.74 5.97
CA GLU A 350 21.12 8.42 4.69
C GLU A 350 20.02 9.49 4.50
N ALA A 351 18.87 9.33 5.12
CA ALA A 351 17.84 10.35 5.15
C ALA A 351 18.13 11.47 6.15
N ARG A 352 18.91 11.20 7.20
CA ARG A 352 19.22 12.14 8.30
C ARG A 352 20.56 12.85 8.15
N SER A 353 21.47 12.34 7.29
CA SER A 353 22.82 12.93 7.06
C SER A 353 22.81 14.24 6.26
#